data_a2c5a9643150291ec6937611a40de771
#
_entry.id   a2c5a9643150291ec6937611a40de771
#
_cell.length_a   1.000
_cell.length_b   1.000
_cell.length_c   1.000
_cell.angle_alpha   90.00
_cell.angle_beta   90.00
_cell.angle_gamma   90.00
#
_symmetry.space_group_name_H-M   'P 1'
#
loop_
_entity.id
_entity.type
_entity.pdbx_description
1 polymer ?
#
loop_
_entity_poly.entity_id
_entity_poly.type
_entity_poly.pdbx_seq_one_letter_code
_entity_poly.pdbx_strand_id
1 'polypeptide(L)'
;MRVSYEWLKSMVDVPADPAELVAEFTRTGTEVEAVEKVGANLEHVVTAQVVSKKPHPDSDHMWLCQVSVGDKNVDADGNPVPLQIVCGAQNFNEGDHIVTAMIGAVLPGDFKIKKSKLRGVESCGMNCSARELGLGSDHEGIMILPEDAPVGMDFTDYLGMSDTVIDCEITPNRPDCLSMTGMA
;
A
#
# COMPACT_ATOMS: atom_id res chain seq x y z
N MET A 1 -5.50 16.20 20.43
CA MET A 1 -6.51 16.16 19.33
C MET A 1 -5.85 15.60 18.09
N ARG A 2 -6.35 14.47 17.58
CA ARG A 2 -5.79 13.85 16.40
C ARG A 2 -6.43 14.42 15.13
N VAL A 3 -5.64 15.05 14.30
CA VAL A 3 -6.05 15.73 13.06
C VAL A 3 -5.56 14.90 11.87
N SER A 4 -6.49 14.33 11.11
CA SER A 4 -6.20 13.67 9.83
C SER A 4 -5.98 14.76 8.77
N TYR A 5 -4.85 14.72 8.08
CA TYR A 5 -4.51 15.68 7.04
C TYR A 5 -5.44 15.58 5.84
N GLU A 6 -5.77 14.37 5.39
CA GLU A 6 -6.68 14.17 4.26
C GLU A 6 -8.11 14.57 4.62
N TRP A 7 -8.56 14.33 5.86
CA TRP A 7 -9.87 14.82 6.28
C TRP A 7 -9.90 16.35 6.39
N LEU A 8 -8.83 16.98 6.89
CA LEU A 8 -8.73 18.44 6.94
C LEU A 8 -8.83 19.06 5.54
N LYS A 9 -8.10 18.50 4.56
CA LYS A 9 -8.17 18.91 3.16
C LYS A 9 -9.56 18.75 2.52
N SER A 10 -10.35 17.80 3.00
CA SER A 10 -11.74 17.65 2.53
C SER A 10 -12.66 18.77 3.01
N MET A 11 -12.27 19.50 4.05
CA MET A 11 -13.06 20.58 4.67
C MET A 11 -12.62 21.97 4.23
N VAL A 12 -11.32 22.16 4.02
CA VAL A 12 -10.72 23.45 3.68
C VAL A 12 -9.54 23.25 2.74
N ASP A 13 -9.26 24.26 1.91
CA ASP A 13 -8.07 24.26 1.06
C ASP A 13 -6.81 24.43 1.93
N VAL A 14 -5.97 23.37 1.94
CA VAL A 14 -4.70 23.33 2.68
C VAL A 14 -3.57 23.22 1.66
N PRO A 15 -2.96 24.34 1.25
CA PRO A 15 -1.88 24.32 0.26
C PRO A 15 -0.55 23.80 0.83
N ALA A 16 -0.38 23.83 2.15
CA ALA A 16 0.81 23.38 2.85
C ALA A 16 0.90 21.84 2.88
N ASP A 17 2.09 21.28 2.74
CA ASP A 17 2.30 19.87 3.00
C ASP A 17 2.18 19.55 4.53
N PRO A 18 2.13 18.27 4.95
CA PRO A 18 2.00 17.94 6.36
C PRO A 18 3.10 18.51 7.26
N ALA A 19 4.33 18.61 6.78
CA ALA A 19 5.44 19.14 7.59
C ALA A 19 5.33 20.66 7.75
N GLU A 20 4.96 21.37 6.68
CA GLU A 20 4.68 22.79 6.72
C GLU A 20 3.48 23.10 7.61
N LEU A 21 2.41 22.29 7.53
CA LEU A 21 1.23 22.45 8.37
C LEU A 21 1.55 22.28 9.87
N VAL A 22 2.37 21.31 10.23
CA VAL A 22 2.89 21.13 11.60
C VAL A 22 3.63 22.36 12.09
N ALA A 23 4.48 22.94 11.24
CA ALA A 23 5.21 24.17 11.58
C ALA A 23 4.25 25.35 11.80
N GLU A 24 3.21 25.47 10.96
CA GLU A 24 2.19 26.52 11.08
C GLU A 24 1.34 26.34 12.35
N PHE A 25 0.92 25.12 12.70
CA PHE A 25 0.20 24.86 13.95
C PHE A 25 1.02 25.31 15.16
N THR A 26 2.30 24.92 15.20
CA THR A 26 3.21 25.33 16.28
C THR A 26 3.40 26.84 16.33
N ARG A 27 3.60 27.47 15.15
CA ARG A 27 3.76 28.95 15.06
C ARG A 27 2.54 29.71 15.54
N THR A 28 1.34 29.17 15.32
CA THR A 28 0.07 29.79 15.71
C THR A 28 -0.41 29.42 17.11
N GLY A 29 0.39 28.64 17.85
CA GLY A 29 0.17 28.35 19.27
C GLY A 29 -0.58 27.04 19.54
N THR A 30 -0.64 26.15 18.54
CA THR A 30 -1.13 24.77 18.71
C THR A 30 0.09 23.84 18.76
N GLU A 31 0.37 23.25 19.91
CA GLU A 31 1.51 22.34 20.09
C GLU A 31 1.23 21.00 19.39
N VAL A 32 2.21 20.50 18.65
CA VAL A 32 2.14 19.20 17.99
C VAL A 32 3.01 18.22 18.77
N GLU A 33 2.39 17.18 19.33
CA GLU A 33 3.07 16.16 20.13
C GLU A 33 3.64 15.03 19.25
N ALA A 34 2.91 14.63 18.20
CA ALA A 34 3.32 13.54 17.32
C ALA A 34 2.77 13.71 15.89
N VAL A 35 3.48 13.10 14.95
CA VAL A 35 3.03 12.96 13.55
C VAL A 35 3.14 11.48 13.16
N GLU A 36 2.03 10.87 12.84
CA GLU A 36 1.94 9.47 12.43
C GLU A 36 1.54 9.35 10.96
N LYS A 37 2.27 8.55 10.20
CA LYS A 37 1.82 8.12 8.86
C LYS A 37 0.98 6.87 9.00
N VAL A 38 -0.29 6.98 8.58
CA VAL A 38 -1.23 5.85 8.51
C VAL A 38 -1.10 5.20 7.14
N GLY A 39 -1.17 3.88 7.08
CA GLY A 39 -1.00 3.11 5.84
C GLY A 39 0.45 2.73 5.52
N ALA A 40 1.44 3.21 6.29
CA ALA A 40 2.86 2.93 6.06
C ALA A 40 3.27 1.45 6.22
N ASN A 41 2.39 0.59 6.75
CA ASN A 41 2.69 -0.82 7.00
C ASN A 41 2.63 -1.71 5.74
N LEU A 42 2.34 -1.14 4.56
CA LEU A 42 2.28 -1.86 3.28
C LEU A 42 3.27 -1.27 2.26
N GLU A 43 4.42 -0.79 2.73
CA GLU A 43 5.51 -0.34 1.85
C GLU A 43 5.93 -1.47 0.89
N HIS A 44 6.20 -1.12 -0.38
CA HIS A 44 6.50 -2.08 -1.45
C HIS A 44 5.35 -3.06 -1.79
N VAL A 45 4.12 -2.76 -1.38
CA VAL A 45 2.92 -3.44 -1.87
C VAL A 45 2.24 -2.56 -2.91
N VAL A 46 2.02 -3.10 -4.10
CA VAL A 46 1.54 -2.33 -5.25
C VAL A 46 0.38 -3.03 -5.95
N THR A 47 -0.42 -2.26 -6.65
CA THR A 47 -1.34 -2.77 -7.66
C THR A 47 -0.55 -3.32 -8.85
N ALA A 48 -0.97 -4.43 -9.41
CA ALA A 48 -0.23 -5.14 -10.43
C ALA A 48 -1.18 -5.83 -11.42
N GLN A 49 -0.66 -6.26 -12.57
CA GLN A 49 -1.42 -7.02 -13.55
C GLN A 49 -0.72 -8.34 -13.89
N VAL A 50 -1.49 -9.41 -13.98
CA VAL A 50 -1.00 -10.72 -14.42
C VAL A 50 -0.81 -10.71 -15.94
N VAL A 51 0.43 -10.70 -16.39
CA VAL A 51 0.78 -10.71 -17.82
C VAL A 51 0.72 -12.13 -18.40
N SER A 52 1.18 -13.12 -17.63
CA SER A 52 1.06 -14.54 -18.03
C SER A 52 0.95 -15.46 -16.82
N LYS A 53 0.26 -16.60 -17.03
CA LYS A 53 0.04 -17.63 -16.01
C LYS A 53 0.31 -19.00 -16.63
N LYS A 54 1.34 -19.69 -16.17
CA LYS A 54 1.74 -21.01 -16.68
C LYS A 54 1.81 -22.01 -15.53
N PRO A 55 1.51 -23.31 -15.77
CA PRO A 55 1.72 -24.34 -14.76
C PRO A 55 3.20 -24.35 -14.29
N HIS A 56 3.37 -24.55 -12.99
CA HIS A 56 4.72 -24.73 -12.44
C HIS A 56 5.30 -26.07 -12.89
N PRO A 57 6.58 -26.14 -13.35
CA PRO A 57 7.15 -27.36 -13.92
C PRO A 57 7.16 -28.56 -12.95
N ASP A 58 7.30 -28.30 -11.64
CA ASP A 58 7.42 -29.34 -10.61
C ASP A 58 6.27 -29.29 -9.59
N SER A 59 5.10 -28.79 -9.98
CA SER A 59 3.93 -28.72 -9.07
C SER A 59 2.62 -28.69 -9.82
N ASP A 60 1.67 -29.52 -9.39
CA ASP A 60 0.30 -29.60 -9.94
C ASP A 60 -0.63 -28.51 -9.35
N HIS A 61 -0.16 -27.76 -8.35
CA HIS A 61 -1.00 -26.82 -7.58
C HIS A 61 -0.46 -25.38 -7.60
N MET A 62 0.66 -25.14 -8.29
CA MET A 62 1.26 -23.81 -8.35
C MET A 62 1.34 -23.29 -9.77
N TRP A 63 1.32 -21.97 -9.88
CA TRP A 63 1.46 -21.25 -11.13
C TRP A 63 2.74 -20.44 -11.15
N LEU A 64 3.40 -20.42 -12.30
CA LEU A 64 4.48 -19.51 -12.60
C LEU A 64 3.89 -18.31 -13.36
N CYS A 65 3.93 -17.15 -12.72
CA CYS A 65 3.32 -15.93 -13.23
C CYS A 65 4.38 -14.91 -13.62
N GLN A 66 4.10 -14.16 -14.69
CA GLN A 66 4.76 -12.90 -14.97
C GLN A 66 3.78 -11.80 -14.59
N VAL A 67 4.18 -10.92 -13.68
CA VAL A 67 3.33 -9.90 -13.08
C VAL A 67 3.92 -8.53 -13.36
N SER A 68 3.19 -7.67 -14.06
CA SER A 68 3.56 -6.29 -14.29
C SER A 68 3.29 -5.46 -13.04
N VAL A 69 4.28 -4.73 -12.59
CA VAL A 69 4.19 -3.72 -11.52
C VAL A 69 4.49 -2.32 -12.05
N GLY A 70 4.24 -2.10 -13.35
CA GLY A 70 4.51 -0.82 -14.00
C GLY A 70 5.99 -0.46 -13.95
N ASP A 71 6.28 0.79 -13.66
CA ASP A 71 7.61 1.37 -13.55
C ASP A 71 8.35 1.06 -12.23
N LYS A 72 7.71 0.31 -11.33
CA LYS A 72 8.33 -0.11 -10.06
C LYS A 72 9.40 -1.20 -10.25
N ASN A 73 9.42 -1.88 -11.40
CA ASN A 73 10.48 -2.81 -11.78
C ASN A 73 10.88 -2.57 -13.24
N VAL A 74 12.11 -2.09 -13.42
CA VAL A 74 12.64 -1.72 -14.75
C VAL A 74 13.98 -2.39 -15.01
N ASP A 75 14.30 -2.59 -16.30
CA ASP A 75 15.62 -3.04 -16.74
C ASP A 75 16.66 -1.91 -16.73
N ALA A 76 17.88 -2.22 -17.20
CA ALA A 76 18.99 -1.27 -17.25
C ALA A 76 18.72 -0.09 -18.22
N ASP A 77 17.80 -0.25 -19.15
CA ASP A 77 17.40 0.75 -20.14
C ASP A 77 16.17 1.57 -19.67
N GLY A 78 15.62 1.24 -18.49
CA GLY A 78 14.46 1.92 -17.89
C GLY A 78 13.10 1.41 -18.38
N ASN A 79 13.05 0.27 -19.11
CA ASN A 79 11.79 -0.30 -19.55
C ASN A 79 11.17 -1.17 -18.44
N PRO A 80 9.82 -1.12 -18.25
CA PRO A 80 9.14 -1.98 -17.31
C PRO A 80 9.34 -3.46 -17.62
N VAL A 81 9.72 -4.23 -16.60
CA VAL A 81 9.94 -5.70 -16.71
C VAL A 81 9.03 -6.40 -15.71
N PRO A 82 8.24 -7.41 -16.14
CA PRO A 82 7.41 -8.18 -15.24
C PRO A 82 8.24 -8.92 -14.17
N LEU A 83 7.67 -9.02 -12.98
CA LEU A 83 8.22 -9.86 -11.91
C LEU A 83 7.81 -11.31 -12.12
N GLN A 84 8.76 -12.23 -11.98
CA GLN A 84 8.47 -13.65 -11.92
C GLN A 84 8.00 -14.00 -10.49
N ILE A 85 6.76 -14.51 -10.37
CA ILE A 85 6.16 -14.88 -9.09
C ILE A 85 5.56 -16.28 -9.19
N VAL A 86 5.84 -17.11 -8.19
CA VAL A 86 5.19 -18.41 -8.02
C VAL A 86 4.00 -18.24 -7.08
N CYS A 87 2.80 -18.62 -7.54
CA CYS A 87 1.56 -18.44 -6.82
C CYS A 87 0.76 -19.76 -6.72
N GLY A 88 0.25 -20.06 -5.53
CA GLY A 88 -0.58 -21.24 -5.26
C GLY A 88 -2.08 -21.00 -5.43
N ALA A 89 -2.53 -19.76 -5.54
CA ALA A 89 -3.94 -19.41 -5.69
C ALA A 89 -4.50 -19.87 -7.04
N GLN A 90 -5.81 -20.17 -7.07
CA GLN A 90 -6.49 -20.65 -8.27
C GLN A 90 -7.50 -19.64 -8.84
N ASN A 91 -7.80 -18.58 -8.10
CA ASN A 91 -8.90 -17.64 -8.35
C ASN A 91 -8.56 -16.49 -9.30
N PHE A 92 -7.46 -16.56 -10.07
CA PHE A 92 -7.03 -15.49 -10.96
C PHE A 92 -6.69 -16.00 -12.37
N ASN A 93 -6.68 -15.12 -13.35
CA ASN A 93 -6.37 -15.39 -14.75
C ASN A 93 -5.34 -14.39 -15.31
N GLU A 94 -4.86 -14.63 -16.52
CA GLU A 94 -4.11 -13.64 -17.28
C GLU A 94 -4.99 -12.41 -17.55
N GLY A 95 -4.44 -11.22 -17.38
CA GLY A 95 -5.12 -9.94 -17.51
C GLY A 95 -5.70 -9.40 -16.20
N ASP A 96 -5.91 -10.24 -15.19
CA ASP A 96 -6.47 -9.80 -13.91
C ASP A 96 -5.55 -8.78 -13.21
N HIS A 97 -6.16 -7.77 -12.62
CA HIS A 97 -5.50 -6.82 -11.73
C HIS A 97 -5.51 -7.37 -10.31
N ILE A 98 -4.38 -7.31 -9.66
CA ILE A 98 -4.12 -7.96 -8.37
C ILE A 98 -3.29 -7.08 -7.46
N VAL A 99 -3.08 -7.53 -6.22
CA VAL A 99 -2.16 -6.89 -5.27
C VAL A 99 -0.90 -7.73 -5.11
N THR A 100 0.26 -7.12 -5.31
CA THR A 100 1.55 -7.78 -5.25
C THR A 100 2.48 -7.11 -4.25
N ALA A 101 3.02 -7.90 -3.32
CA ALA A 101 4.10 -7.50 -2.44
C ALA A 101 5.45 -7.78 -3.12
N MET A 102 6.22 -6.74 -3.36
CA MET A 102 7.56 -6.82 -3.94
C MET A 102 8.61 -7.20 -2.89
N ILE A 103 9.81 -7.54 -3.33
CA ILE A 103 10.94 -7.78 -2.43
C ILE A 103 11.18 -6.51 -1.58
N GLY A 104 11.29 -6.70 -0.27
CA GLY A 104 11.45 -5.62 0.72
C GLY A 104 10.16 -5.28 1.46
N ALA A 105 9.00 -5.66 0.93
CA ALA A 105 7.73 -5.49 1.65
C ALA A 105 7.74 -6.22 3.00
N VAL A 106 7.10 -5.60 3.98
CA VAL A 106 6.84 -6.19 5.30
C VAL A 106 5.34 -6.22 5.50
N LEU A 107 4.76 -7.41 5.48
CA LEU A 107 3.34 -7.62 5.67
C LEU A 107 2.99 -7.77 7.17
N PRO A 108 1.72 -7.65 7.55
CA PRO A 108 1.26 -7.86 8.91
C PRO A 108 1.84 -9.13 9.56
N GLY A 109 2.27 -9.03 10.83
CA GLY A 109 2.96 -10.11 11.53
C GLY A 109 4.46 -10.19 11.24
N ASP A 110 5.08 -9.09 10.82
CA ASP A 110 6.52 -8.97 10.49
C ASP A 110 6.97 -9.93 9.38
N PHE A 111 6.06 -10.30 8.48
CA PHE A 111 6.35 -11.20 7.38
C PHE A 111 7.06 -10.44 6.24
N LYS A 112 8.37 -10.66 6.14
CA LYS A 112 9.24 -9.98 5.16
C LYS A 112 9.29 -10.73 3.84
N ILE A 113 8.96 -10.04 2.75
CA ILE A 113 9.04 -10.57 1.40
C ILE A 113 10.49 -10.51 0.91
N LYS A 114 11.02 -11.67 0.58
CA LYS A 114 12.38 -11.84 0.06
C LYS A 114 12.34 -12.67 -1.22
N LYS A 115 13.37 -12.52 -2.06
CA LYS A 115 13.59 -13.44 -3.17
C LYS A 115 13.66 -14.87 -2.63
N SER A 116 12.83 -15.75 -3.13
CA SER A 116 12.71 -17.13 -2.68
C SER A 116 12.78 -18.12 -3.86
N LYS A 117 13.05 -19.38 -3.57
CA LYS A 117 12.93 -20.47 -4.53
C LYS A 117 11.87 -21.44 -4.06
N LEU A 118 10.83 -21.60 -4.87
CA LEU A 118 9.76 -22.54 -4.63
C LEU A 118 9.88 -23.71 -5.61
N ARG A 119 10.19 -24.89 -5.11
CA ARG A 119 10.48 -26.09 -5.93
C ARG A 119 11.43 -25.82 -7.10
N GLY A 120 12.55 -25.13 -6.81
CA GLY A 120 13.58 -24.84 -7.81
C GLY A 120 13.36 -23.60 -8.66
N VAL A 121 12.15 -23.04 -8.69
CA VAL A 121 11.82 -21.84 -9.48
C VAL A 121 11.89 -20.58 -8.60
N GLU A 122 12.53 -19.55 -9.10
CA GLU A 122 12.65 -18.27 -8.39
C GLU A 122 11.32 -17.50 -8.34
N SER A 123 11.00 -16.92 -7.17
CA SER A 123 9.89 -15.99 -6.97
C SER A 123 10.44 -14.66 -6.44
N CYS A 124 10.13 -13.57 -7.13
CA CYS A 124 10.61 -12.22 -6.85
C CYS A 124 9.52 -11.34 -6.20
N GLY A 125 8.60 -11.94 -5.46
CA GLY A 125 7.50 -11.28 -4.80
C GLY A 125 6.42 -12.28 -4.39
N MET A 126 5.30 -11.75 -3.93
CA MET A 126 4.12 -12.54 -3.53
C MET A 126 2.84 -11.82 -3.93
N ASN A 127 1.92 -12.53 -4.59
CA ASN A 127 0.56 -12.05 -4.81
C ASN A 127 -0.25 -12.27 -3.53
N CYS A 128 -0.92 -11.25 -3.04
CA CYS A 128 -1.47 -11.22 -1.68
C CYS A 128 -2.98 -11.43 -1.65
N SER A 129 -3.45 -12.14 -0.62
CA SER A 129 -4.85 -12.21 -0.20
C SER A 129 -5.20 -11.02 0.73
N ALA A 130 -6.48 -10.80 0.99
CA ALA A 130 -6.94 -9.78 1.95
C ALA A 130 -6.39 -10.02 3.35
N ARG A 131 -6.26 -11.29 3.77
CA ARG A 131 -5.70 -11.67 5.07
C ARG A 131 -4.23 -11.27 5.21
N GLU A 132 -3.42 -11.52 4.19
CA GLU A 132 -2.00 -11.18 4.20
C GLU A 132 -1.76 -9.67 4.24
N LEU A 133 -2.69 -8.91 3.67
CA LEU A 133 -2.68 -7.44 3.70
C LEU A 133 -3.27 -6.85 5.01
N GLY A 134 -3.83 -7.69 5.90
CA GLY A 134 -4.49 -7.21 7.12
C GLY A 134 -5.85 -6.54 6.89
N LEU A 135 -6.46 -6.74 5.71
CA LEU A 135 -7.73 -6.13 5.31
C LEU A 135 -8.96 -7.02 5.60
N GLY A 136 -8.75 -8.22 6.11
CA GLY A 136 -9.83 -9.15 6.40
C GLY A 136 -9.32 -10.54 6.75
N SER A 137 -10.23 -11.52 6.83
CA SER A 137 -9.93 -12.92 7.14
C SER A 137 -9.84 -13.81 5.92
N ASP A 138 -10.23 -13.32 4.75
CA ASP A 138 -10.26 -14.10 3.51
C ASP A 138 -8.84 -14.43 3.02
N HIS A 139 -8.60 -15.72 2.77
CA HIS A 139 -7.33 -16.28 2.31
C HIS A 139 -7.53 -17.46 1.33
N GLU A 140 -8.74 -17.65 0.80
CA GLU A 140 -9.03 -18.71 -0.17
C GLU A 140 -8.41 -18.45 -1.54
N GLY A 141 -7.99 -17.19 -1.79
CA GLY A 141 -7.32 -16.78 -3.01
C GLY A 141 -6.57 -15.47 -2.83
N ILE A 142 -5.98 -14.97 -3.90
CA ILE A 142 -5.40 -13.63 -3.94
C ILE A 142 -6.47 -12.57 -4.15
N MET A 143 -6.18 -11.33 -3.75
CA MET A 143 -7.07 -10.19 -3.95
C MET A 143 -7.10 -9.79 -5.43
N ILE A 144 -8.28 -9.82 -6.03
CA ILE A 144 -8.54 -9.35 -7.39
C ILE A 144 -9.08 -7.93 -7.30
N LEU A 145 -8.51 -7.03 -8.09
CA LEU A 145 -8.93 -5.64 -8.21
C LEU A 145 -9.83 -5.45 -9.44
N PRO A 146 -10.58 -4.34 -9.50
CA PRO A 146 -11.29 -3.93 -10.70
C PRO A 146 -10.35 -3.81 -11.92
N GLU A 147 -10.88 -4.05 -13.12
CA GLU A 147 -10.10 -4.02 -14.38
C GLU A 147 -9.48 -2.64 -14.69
N ASP A 148 -10.03 -1.57 -14.13
CA ASP A 148 -9.55 -0.19 -14.26
C ASP A 148 -8.53 0.21 -13.18
N ALA A 149 -8.16 -0.70 -12.29
CA ALA A 149 -7.15 -0.41 -11.28
C ALA A 149 -5.80 -0.06 -11.95
N PRO A 150 -5.15 1.05 -11.56
CA PRO A 150 -3.87 1.43 -12.13
C PRO A 150 -2.80 0.38 -11.79
N VAL A 151 -1.85 0.14 -12.70
CA VAL A 151 -0.75 -0.80 -12.48
C VAL A 151 0.47 -0.05 -11.94
N GLY A 152 1.06 -0.55 -10.85
CA GLY A 152 2.26 0.03 -10.24
C GLY A 152 1.99 1.15 -9.23
N MET A 153 0.73 1.39 -8.87
CA MET A 153 0.39 2.34 -7.80
C MET A 153 0.66 1.72 -6.44
N ASP A 154 1.16 2.49 -5.49
CA ASP A 154 1.27 2.02 -4.11
C ASP A 154 -0.11 1.65 -3.58
N PHE A 155 -0.23 0.47 -2.99
CA PHE A 155 -1.54 -0.09 -2.66
C PHE A 155 -2.27 0.70 -1.57
N THR A 156 -1.53 1.32 -0.66
CA THR A 156 -2.09 2.24 0.35
C THR A 156 -2.71 3.48 -0.28
N ASP A 157 -2.10 4.01 -1.33
CA ASP A 157 -2.62 5.15 -2.08
C ASP A 157 -3.86 4.76 -2.89
N TYR A 158 -3.84 3.57 -3.50
CA TYR A 158 -4.99 3.02 -4.21
C TYR A 158 -6.23 2.86 -3.32
N LEU A 159 -6.03 2.43 -2.06
CA LEU A 159 -7.10 2.30 -1.07
C LEU A 159 -7.51 3.64 -0.43
N GLY A 160 -6.79 4.73 -0.70
CA GLY A 160 -6.97 5.99 0.03
C GLY A 160 -6.67 5.87 1.53
N MET A 161 -5.83 4.91 1.91
CA MET A 161 -5.44 4.67 3.31
C MET A 161 -4.16 5.40 3.71
N SER A 162 -3.49 6.06 2.76
CA SER A 162 -2.33 6.90 3.02
C SER A 162 -2.79 8.22 3.63
N ASP A 163 -2.53 8.43 4.92
CA ASP A 163 -2.86 9.66 5.61
C ASP A 163 -1.72 10.04 6.58
N THR A 164 -1.68 11.32 6.93
CA THR A 164 -0.83 11.84 8.00
C THR A 164 -1.71 12.32 9.13
N VAL A 165 -1.59 11.68 10.29
CA VAL A 165 -2.30 12.08 11.51
C VAL A 165 -1.38 12.94 12.37
N ILE A 166 -1.80 14.17 12.62
CA ILE A 166 -1.10 15.15 13.46
C ILE A 166 -1.77 15.14 14.83
N ASP A 167 -1.04 14.77 15.87
CA ASP A 167 -1.54 14.80 17.25
C ASP A 167 -1.20 16.14 17.91
N CYS A 168 -2.25 16.91 18.20
CA CYS A 168 -2.15 18.27 18.74
C CYS A 168 -2.57 18.29 20.21
N GLU A 169 -1.78 18.95 21.06
CA GLU A 169 -2.19 19.33 22.41
C GLU A 169 -3.06 20.59 22.34
N ILE A 170 -4.31 20.46 22.74
CA ILE A 170 -5.26 21.59 22.74
C ILE A 170 -5.40 22.14 24.14
N THR A 171 -4.98 23.38 24.29
CA THR A 171 -5.08 24.10 25.58
C THR A 171 -6.53 24.46 25.93
N PRO A 172 -6.89 24.60 27.22
CA PRO A 172 -8.27 24.83 27.64
C PRO A 172 -8.91 26.11 27.11
N ASN A 173 -8.12 27.07 26.64
CA ASN A 173 -8.60 28.33 26.06
C ASN A 173 -8.96 28.20 24.56
N ARG A 174 -8.70 27.01 23.92
CA ARG A 174 -9.02 26.73 22.52
C ARG A 174 -9.94 25.50 22.39
N PRO A 175 -11.12 25.50 23.06
CA PRO A 175 -12.04 24.38 22.96
C PRO A 175 -12.63 24.21 21.54
N ASP A 176 -12.60 25.24 20.72
CA ASP A 176 -12.93 25.22 19.29
C ASP A 176 -12.09 24.19 18.53
N CYS A 177 -10.80 24.06 18.83
CA CYS A 177 -9.86 23.15 18.20
C CYS A 177 -10.02 21.66 18.62
N LEU A 178 -10.99 21.32 19.46
CA LEU A 178 -11.30 19.92 19.82
C LEU A 178 -12.15 19.18 18.79
N SER A 179 -12.34 19.74 17.60
CA SER A 179 -13.04 19.11 16.48
C SER A 179 -12.31 19.38 15.16
N MET A 180 -12.53 18.53 14.15
CA MET A 180 -11.98 18.74 12.80
C MET A 180 -12.49 20.05 12.19
N THR A 181 -13.76 20.40 12.39
CA THR A 181 -14.33 21.67 11.92
C THR A 181 -13.67 22.89 12.58
N GLY A 182 -13.29 22.76 13.85
CA GLY A 182 -12.62 23.86 14.56
C GLY A 182 -11.13 23.97 14.22
N MET A 183 -10.52 22.90 13.73
CA MET A 183 -9.14 22.92 13.20
C MET A 183 -9.09 23.46 11.78
N ALA A 184 -10.14 23.24 10.97
CA ALA A 184 -10.31 23.79 9.63
C ALA A 184 -10.61 25.29 9.65
#